data_ed7af171c0d0c2bde6af00b7dcfc0329
#
_entry.id   ed7af171c0d0c2bde6af00b7dcfc0329
#
_cell.length_a   1.000
_cell.length_b   1.000
_cell.length_c   1.000
_cell.angle_alpha   90.00
_cell.angle_beta   90.00
_cell.angle_gamma   90.00
#
_symmetry.space_group_name_H-M   'P 1'
#
loop_
_entity.id
_entity.type
_entity.pdbx_description
1 polymer ?
#
loop_
_entity_poly.entity_id
_entity_poly.type
_entity_poly.pdbx_seq_one_letter_code
_entity_poly.pdbx_strand_id
1 'polypeptide(L)' 'MRILAIDTATEACSVALWNDGKLCAHFEECPREHTQRILPLVKMILAEGNTSLNNLDALAYGRGPGSF' A
#
# COMPACT_ATOMS: atom_id res chain seq x y z
N MET A 1 7.25 1.37 -15.21
CA MET A 1 6.08 0.63 -14.67
C MET A 1 5.84 1.05 -13.23
N ARG A 2 4.59 1.28 -12.88
CA ARG A 2 4.20 1.68 -11.53
C ARG A 2 3.26 0.64 -10.94
N ILE A 3 3.64 0.09 -9.80
CA ILE A 3 2.88 -0.96 -9.13
C ILE A 3 2.69 -0.57 -7.68
N LEU A 4 1.45 -0.58 -7.21
CA LEU A 4 1.13 -0.35 -5.81
C LEU A 4 0.73 -1.67 -5.18
N ALA A 5 1.39 -2.01 -4.08
CA ALA A 5 1.06 -3.21 -3.31
C ALA A 5 0.53 -2.80 -1.95
N ILE A 6 -0.57 -3.40 -1.56
CA ILE A 6 -1.21 -3.16 -0.28
C ILE A 6 -1.30 -4.49 0.45
N ASP A 7 -0.86 -4.50 1.70
CA ASP A 7 -0.90 -5.72 2.51
C ASP A 7 -1.48 -5.39 3.88
N THR A 8 -2.48 -6.14 4.29
CA THR A 8 -3.09 -5.98 5.60
C THR A 8 -2.92 -7.26 6.40
N ALA A 9 -2.26 -7.15 7.53
CA ALA A 9 -2.14 -8.24 8.47
C ALA A 9 -3.11 -7.99 9.64
N THR A 10 -3.12 -8.90 10.60
CA THR A 10 -4.06 -8.82 11.71
C THR A 10 -3.94 -7.50 12.49
N GLU A 11 -2.72 -7.02 12.66
CA GLU A 11 -2.47 -5.86 13.50
C GLU A 11 -1.64 -4.79 12.80
N ALA A 12 -1.50 -4.91 11.47
CA ALA A 12 -0.66 -3.97 10.75
C ALA A 12 -1.14 -3.84 9.33
N CYS A 13 -0.80 -2.73 8.72
CA CYS A 13 -1.02 -2.54 7.30
C CYS A 13 0.22 -1.91 6.70
N SER A 14 0.48 -2.27 5.46
CA SER A 14 1.62 -1.72 4.76
C SER A 14 1.26 -1.43 3.31
N VAL A 15 1.97 -0.49 2.74
CA VAL A 15 1.83 -0.17 1.33
C VAL A 15 3.22 -0.05 0.75
N ALA A 16 3.37 -0.44 -0.51
CA ALA A 16 4.62 -0.30 -1.22
C ALA A 16 4.33 0.16 -2.63
N LEU A 17 5.11 1.10 -3.08
CA LEU A 17 4.99 1.63 -4.45
C LEU A 17 6.29 1.39 -5.18
N TRP A 18 6.22 0.62 -6.24
CA TRP A 18 7.29 0.46 -7.19
C TRP A 18 7.06 1.43 -8.32
N ASN A 19 7.98 2.36 -8.51
CA ASN A 19 7.81 3.44 -9.47
C ASN A 19 9.07 3.57 -10.29
N ASP A 20 9.08 2.90 -11.45
CA ASP A 20 10.16 3.01 -12.44
C ASP A 20 11.55 2.80 -11.82
N GLY A 21 11.69 1.74 -11.04
CA GLY A 21 12.97 1.40 -10.45
C GLY A 21 13.17 1.91 -9.04
N LYS A 22 12.22 2.68 -8.51
CA LYS A 22 12.29 3.17 -7.15
C LYS A 22 11.23 2.50 -6.30
N LEU A 23 11.60 2.06 -5.12
CA LEU A 23 10.68 1.43 -4.19
C LEU A 23 10.50 2.31 -2.97
N CYS A 24 9.24 2.64 -2.70
CA CYS A 24 8.84 3.32 -1.47
C CYS A 24 7.93 2.39 -0.71
N ALA A 25 8.04 2.37 0.61
CA ALA A 25 7.19 1.51 1.41
C ALA A 25 6.90 2.18 2.75
N HIS A 26 5.71 1.92 3.27
CA HIS A 26 5.30 2.39 4.57
C HIS A 26 4.62 1.25 5.31
N PHE A 27 4.87 1.20 6.59
CA PHE A 27 4.30 0.20 7.48
C PHE A 27 3.69 0.92 8.69
N GLU A 28 2.52 0.46 9.12
CA GLU A 28 1.88 1.05 10.28
C GLU A 28 1.15 -0.02 11.06
N GLU A 29 1.29 0.00 12.38
CA GLU A 29 0.51 -0.86 13.24
C GLU A 29 -0.85 -0.21 13.43
N CYS A 30 -1.89 -0.95 13.10
CA CYS A 30 -3.25 -0.41 13.13
C CYS A 30 -4.25 -1.50 13.50
N PRO A 31 -4.19 -2.00 14.75
CA PRO A 31 -5.11 -3.05 15.16
C PRO A 31 -6.55 -2.59 14.98
N ARG A 32 -7.34 -3.42 14.28
CA ARG A 32 -8.78 -3.18 14.08
C ARG A 32 -9.10 -1.92 13.28
N GLU A 33 -8.11 -1.31 12.65
CA GLU A 33 -8.34 -0.07 11.92
C GLU A 33 -7.84 -0.14 10.49
N HIS A 34 -7.71 -1.33 9.92
CA HIS A 34 -7.13 -1.49 8.59
C HIS A 34 -7.82 -0.63 7.55
N THR A 35 -9.14 -0.65 7.53
CA THR A 35 -9.91 0.08 6.54
C THR A 35 -9.72 1.59 6.69
N GLN A 36 -9.58 2.06 7.91
CA GLN A 36 -9.46 3.48 8.18
C GLN A 36 -8.05 3.99 7.92
N ARG A 37 -7.05 3.12 8.10
CA ARG A 37 -5.65 3.55 8.00
C ARG A 37 -5.07 3.36 6.62
N ILE A 38 -5.60 2.41 5.86
CA ILE A 38 -4.98 2.07 4.58
C ILE A 38 -5.10 3.20 3.56
N LEU A 39 -6.23 3.89 3.53
CA LEU A 39 -6.42 4.98 2.58
C LEU A 39 -5.44 6.13 2.81
N PRO A 40 -5.22 6.60 4.05
CA PRO A 40 -4.19 7.61 4.27
C PRO A 40 -2.80 7.15 3.86
N LEU A 41 -2.46 5.90 4.10
CA LEU A 41 -1.17 5.36 3.70
C LEU A 41 -1.03 5.35 2.18
N VAL A 42 -2.07 4.95 1.48
CA VAL A 42 -2.06 4.94 0.02
C VAL A 42 -1.87 6.36 -0.51
N LYS A 43 -2.60 7.32 0.03
CA LYS A 43 -2.44 8.70 -0.40
C LYS A 43 -1.04 9.21 -0.15
N MET A 44 -0.48 8.88 0.99
CA MET A 44 0.86 9.31 1.34
C MET A 44 1.90 8.75 0.37
N ILE A 45 1.82 7.46 0.09
CA ILE A 45 2.84 6.84 -0.75
C ILE A 45 2.71 7.28 -2.21
N LEU A 46 1.51 7.52 -2.68
CA LEU A 46 1.32 8.05 -4.03
C LEU A 46 1.88 9.45 -4.16
N ALA A 47 1.68 10.27 -3.13
CA ALA A 47 2.24 11.61 -3.13
C ALA A 47 3.76 11.58 -3.11
N GLU A 48 4.36 10.68 -2.35
CA GLU A 48 5.81 10.54 -2.32
C GLU A 48 6.35 10.11 -3.67
N GLY A 49 5.61 9.25 -4.37
CA GLY A 49 6.02 8.81 -5.70
C GLY A 49 5.62 9.78 -6.81
N ASN A 50 4.99 10.89 -6.45
CA ASN A 50 4.55 11.89 -7.39
C ASN A 50 3.68 11.28 -8.49
N THR A 51 2.73 10.44 -8.09
CA THR A 51 1.86 9.74 -9.01
C THR A 51 0.44 9.68 -8.42
N SER A 52 -0.46 9.05 -9.14
CA SER A 52 -1.83 8.87 -8.71
C SER A 52 -2.32 7.48 -9.07
N LEU A 53 -3.48 7.10 -8.54
CA LEU A 53 -4.05 5.79 -8.83
C LEU A 53 -4.26 5.57 -10.32
N ASN A 54 -4.62 6.60 -11.04
CA ASN A 54 -4.87 6.48 -12.48
C ASN A 54 -3.60 6.20 -13.28
N ASN A 55 -2.45 6.45 -12.69
CA ASN A 55 -1.17 6.25 -13.37
C ASN A 55 -0.53 4.92 -13.02
N LEU A 56 -1.19 4.09 -12.25
CA LEU A 56 -0.65 2.79 -11.89
C LEU A 56 -0.87 1.78 -13.01
N ASP A 57 0.13 0.94 -13.22
CA ASP A 57 0.03 -0.15 -14.18
C ASP A 57 -0.58 -1.40 -13.56
N ALA A 58 -0.42 -1.56 -12.25
CA ALA A 58 -0.96 -2.71 -11.56
C ALA A 58 -1.21 -2.37 -10.09
N LEU A 59 -2.15 -3.07 -9.51
CA LEU A 59 -2.46 -2.97 -8.09
C LEU A 59 -2.46 -4.38 -7.52
N ALA A 60 -1.61 -4.62 -6.53
CA ALA A 60 -1.56 -5.89 -5.83
C ALA A 60 -2.14 -5.70 -4.43
N TYR A 61 -3.00 -6.62 -4.03
CA TYR A 61 -3.63 -6.57 -2.73
C TYR A 61 -3.46 -7.90 -2.03
N GLY A 62 -2.87 -7.86 -0.84
CA GLY A 62 -2.70 -9.03 -0.01
C GLY A 62 -3.38 -8.84 1.32
N ARG A 63 -3.87 -9.93 1.89
CA ARG A 63 -4.39 -9.93 3.25
C ARG A 63 -3.46 -10.74 4.10
N GLY A 64 -3.45 -10.48 5.37
CA GLY A 64 -2.50 -11.10 6.26
C GLY A 64 -2.50 -12.61 6.26
N PRO A 65 -1.71 -13.22 7.12
CA PRO A 65 -1.51 -14.68 7.11
C PRO A 65 -2.82 -15.45 7.14
N GLY A 66 -2.90 -16.48 6.34
CA GLY A 66 -4.07 -17.33 6.31
C GLY A 66 -5.26 -16.80 5.55
N SER A 67 -5.07 -15.74 4.79
CA SER A 67 -6.19 -15.12 4.10
C SER A 67 -6.55 -15.77 2.76
N PHE A 68 -5.87 -16.81 2.39
CA PHE A 68 -6.17 -17.50 1.13
C PHE A 68 -6.59 -18.91 1.38
#